data_6af978e5d3b15c46441520386d057065
#
_entry.id   6af978e5d3b15c46441520386d057065
#
_cell.length_a   1.000
_cell.length_b   1.000
_cell.length_c   1.000
_cell.angle_alpha   90.00
_cell.angle_beta   90.00
_cell.angle_gamma   90.00
#
_symmetry.space_group_name_H-M   'P 1'
#
loop_
_entity.id
_entity.type
_entity.pdbx_description
1 polymer ?
#
loop_
_entity_poly.entity_id
_entity_poly.type
_entity_poly.pdbx_seq_one_letter_code
_entity_poly.pdbx_strand_id
1 'polypeptide(L)'
;MHLLILNLTTSQATLRMRVWRTLKQSGAVVLRDGVYLLPDVRQGYDTFLSTCLAIRAEGGTGYVFTIEAAEEEALRPLFDRREQYDALLQDLQALQGTLSNDELAAQLKQLRKIQRDYRRIEAIDFFPGAAREQAAERLATIEQVINQRLSPNEPQSVAGELSLLDRGAFRGRLWATRRRPWVDRLASAWLIRRFIDDEARFLWLAAPETCPATAVGFDFDGAPFSHVGTLVTFEVLVRRFALEAAIPDALGRLIHFLDVGGEPTPEAAGVESILAGLRETITDDDQLLAAACSLFDGLLKSCEMRSGNHEQNGRSSAE
;
A
#
# COMPACT_ATOMS: atom_id res chain seq x y z
N MET A 1 12.01 21.83 -17.69
CA MET A 1 10.68 21.38 -18.17
C MET A 1 10.80 20.67 -19.51
N HIS A 2 9.91 19.72 -19.81
CA HIS A 2 9.80 19.08 -21.12
C HIS A 2 8.60 19.65 -21.87
N LEU A 3 8.79 19.91 -23.17
CA LEU A 3 7.79 20.46 -24.07
C LEU A 3 7.54 19.44 -25.20
N LEU A 4 6.28 19.06 -25.40
CA LEU A 4 5.85 18.27 -26.54
C LEU A 4 5.00 19.15 -27.45
N ILE A 5 5.40 19.25 -28.72
CA ILE A 5 4.62 19.89 -29.77
C ILE A 5 4.14 18.78 -30.71
N LEU A 6 2.85 18.70 -30.95
CA LEU A 6 2.29 17.68 -31.84
C LEU A 6 1.23 18.28 -32.79
N ASN A 7 1.14 17.70 -33.98
CA ASN A 7 0.08 17.95 -34.92
C ASN A 7 -0.49 16.62 -35.43
N LEU A 8 -1.80 16.45 -35.24
CA LEU A 8 -2.56 15.26 -35.64
C LEU A 8 -3.67 15.71 -36.61
N THR A 9 -3.75 15.04 -37.76
CA THR A 9 -4.81 15.35 -38.74
C THR A 9 -6.18 14.91 -38.20
N THR A 10 -7.26 15.52 -38.74
CA THR A 10 -8.64 15.21 -38.33
C THR A 10 -9.03 13.73 -38.54
N SER A 11 -8.41 13.06 -39.53
CA SER A 11 -8.65 11.65 -39.84
C SER A 11 -8.10 10.68 -38.80
N GLN A 12 -7.25 11.12 -37.86
CA GLN A 12 -6.57 10.28 -36.83
C GLN A 12 -7.27 10.34 -35.47
N ALA A 13 -8.60 10.26 -35.42
CA ALA A 13 -9.38 10.39 -34.19
C ALA A 13 -9.00 9.37 -33.11
N THR A 14 -8.75 8.11 -33.47
CA THR A 14 -8.36 7.05 -32.53
C THR A 14 -6.98 7.30 -31.93
N LEU A 15 -6.01 7.72 -32.74
CA LEU A 15 -4.67 8.09 -32.29
C LEU A 15 -4.74 9.29 -31.35
N ARG A 16 -5.53 10.31 -31.71
CA ARG A 16 -5.74 11.50 -30.86
C ARG A 16 -6.25 11.13 -29.48
N MET A 17 -7.25 10.26 -29.39
CA MET A 17 -7.81 9.80 -28.09
C MET A 17 -6.78 8.99 -27.28
N ARG A 18 -5.98 8.13 -27.94
CA ARG A 18 -4.92 7.38 -27.28
C ARG A 18 -3.85 8.34 -26.72
N VAL A 19 -3.33 9.23 -27.55
CA VAL A 19 -2.34 10.25 -27.16
C VAL A 19 -2.87 11.13 -26.02
N TRP A 20 -4.10 11.61 -26.13
CA TRP A 20 -4.73 12.42 -25.08
C TRP A 20 -4.81 11.67 -23.74
N ARG A 21 -5.19 10.38 -23.74
CA ARG A 21 -5.23 9.57 -22.51
C ARG A 21 -3.84 9.39 -21.91
N THR A 22 -2.84 9.08 -22.72
CA THR A 22 -1.45 8.92 -22.27
C THR A 22 -0.94 10.21 -21.64
N LEU A 23 -1.14 11.35 -22.29
CA LEU A 23 -0.72 12.66 -21.78
C LEU A 23 -1.48 13.05 -20.51
N LYS A 24 -2.77 12.78 -20.43
CA LYS A 24 -3.56 13.01 -19.21
C LYS A 24 -3.10 12.13 -18.04
N GLN A 25 -2.78 10.87 -18.31
CA GLN A 25 -2.30 9.94 -17.29
C GLN A 25 -0.89 10.26 -16.79
N SER A 26 -0.04 10.88 -17.64
CA SER A 26 1.29 11.33 -17.24
C SER A 26 1.29 12.64 -16.46
N GLY A 27 0.14 13.30 -16.30
CA GLY A 27 0.03 14.60 -15.65
C GLY A 27 0.44 15.79 -16.54
N ALA A 28 0.64 15.56 -17.85
CA ALA A 28 0.96 16.61 -18.79
C ALA A 28 -0.15 17.67 -18.85
N VAL A 29 0.25 18.93 -18.85
CA VAL A 29 -0.66 20.06 -18.95
C VAL A 29 -0.64 20.67 -20.35
N VAL A 30 -1.76 21.20 -20.76
CA VAL A 30 -1.93 21.84 -22.07
C VAL A 30 -1.55 23.31 -21.93
N LEU A 31 -0.52 23.76 -22.65
CA LEU A 31 -0.18 25.15 -22.72
C LEU A 31 -1.06 25.86 -23.78
N ARG A 32 -1.27 25.18 -24.90
CA ARG A 32 -2.18 25.52 -25.99
C ARG A 32 -2.45 24.29 -26.84
N ASP A 33 -3.40 24.35 -27.78
CA ASP A 33 -3.70 23.21 -28.63
C ASP A 33 -2.45 22.67 -29.34
N GLY A 34 -2.21 21.34 -29.17
CA GLY A 34 -1.04 20.64 -29.70
C GLY A 34 0.26 20.92 -28.95
N VAL A 35 0.26 21.64 -27.83
CA VAL A 35 1.46 21.95 -27.04
C VAL A 35 1.26 21.56 -25.59
N TYR A 36 2.10 20.63 -25.10
CA TYR A 36 2.02 20.05 -23.77
C TYR A 36 3.32 20.26 -22.99
N LEU A 37 3.18 20.40 -21.68
CA LEU A 37 4.30 20.55 -20.75
C LEU A 37 4.28 19.45 -19.70
N LEU A 38 5.49 19.02 -19.29
CA LEU A 38 5.75 18.23 -18.08
C LEU A 38 6.94 18.84 -17.35
N PRO A 39 7.02 18.72 -16.01
CA PRO A 39 8.24 19.01 -15.27
C PRO A 39 9.39 18.13 -15.72
N ASP A 40 10.61 18.55 -15.40
CA ASP A 40 11.84 17.79 -15.70
C ASP A 40 11.97 16.59 -14.75
N VAL A 41 11.12 15.59 -14.99
CA VAL A 41 11.16 14.28 -14.34
C VAL A 41 11.48 13.21 -15.37
N ARG A 42 12.36 12.26 -15.03
CA ARG A 42 12.86 11.24 -15.97
C ARG A 42 11.74 10.53 -16.75
N GLN A 43 10.68 10.13 -16.08
CA GLN A 43 9.51 9.50 -16.71
C GLN A 43 8.76 10.43 -17.67
N GLY A 44 8.81 11.76 -17.45
CA GLY A 44 8.14 12.76 -18.30
C GLY A 44 8.73 12.82 -19.70
N TYR A 45 10.05 12.86 -19.79
CA TYR A 45 10.76 12.85 -21.08
C TYR A 45 10.47 11.58 -21.89
N ASP A 46 10.60 10.42 -21.27
CA ASP A 46 10.38 9.12 -21.91
C ASP A 46 8.93 8.97 -22.40
N THR A 47 7.96 9.48 -21.65
CA THR A 47 6.55 9.52 -22.04
C THR A 47 6.33 10.41 -23.27
N PHE A 48 6.93 11.59 -23.29
CA PHE A 48 6.83 12.48 -24.46
C PHE A 48 7.54 11.91 -25.68
N LEU A 49 8.72 11.29 -25.49
CA LEU A 49 9.46 10.69 -26.58
C LEU A 49 8.70 9.51 -27.20
N SER A 50 8.19 8.57 -26.39
CA SER A 50 7.40 7.44 -26.86
C SER A 50 6.11 7.87 -27.55
N THR A 51 5.44 8.89 -27.01
CA THR A 51 4.23 9.50 -27.62
C THR A 51 4.57 10.11 -28.98
N CYS A 52 5.67 10.84 -29.07
CA CYS A 52 6.15 11.45 -30.31
C CYS A 52 6.44 10.41 -31.39
N LEU A 53 7.13 9.30 -31.02
CA LEU A 53 7.43 8.20 -31.93
C LEU A 53 6.15 7.51 -32.43
N ALA A 54 5.16 7.27 -31.55
CA ALA A 54 3.87 6.71 -31.93
C ALA A 54 3.10 7.60 -32.91
N ILE A 55 3.14 8.92 -32.71
CA ILE A 55 2.51 9.90 -33.61
C ILE A 55 3.16 9.88 -34.99
N ARG A 56 4.50 9.87 -35.04
CA ARG A 56 5.25 9.84 -36.31
C ARG A 56 5.03 8.55 -37.10
N ALA A 57 4.93 7.40 -36.40
CA ALA A 57 4.67 6.11 -37.03
C ALA A 57 3.31 6.06 -37.75
N GLU A 58 2.34 6.86 -37.32
CA GLU A 58 1.01 6.95 -37.93
C GLU A 58 0.86 8.19 -38.86
N GLY A 59 1.99 8.80 -39.26
CA GLY A 59 1.99 9.91 -40.22
C GLY A 59 1.67 11.31 -39.66
N GLY A 60 1.61 11.44 -38.34
CA GLY A 60 1.53 12.73 -37.68
C GLY A 60 2.92 13.37 -37.47
N THR A 61 2.94 14.58 -36.92
CA THR A 61 4.20 15.25 -36.58
C THR A 61 4.27 15.50 -35.09
N GLY A 62 5.44 15.29 -34.50
CA GLY A 62 5.69 15.54 -33.08
C GLY A 62 7.15 15.89 -32.85
N TYR A 63 7.40 16.78 -31.89
CA TYR A 63 8.73 17.21 -31.45
C TYR A 63 8.77 17.29 -29.93
N VAL A 64 9.86 16.79 -29.35
CA VAL A 64 10.10 16.86 -27.90
C VAL A 64 11.33 17.73 -27.66
N PHE A 65 11.21 18.64 -26.73
CA PHE A 65 12.28 19.54 -26.31
C PHE A 65 12.42 19.51 -24.79
N THR A 66 13.65 19.59 -24.31
CA THR A 66 13.91 20.00 -22.92
C THR A 66 14.21 21.48 -22.96
N ILE A 67 13.49 22.26 -22.17
CA ILE A 67 13.60 23.72 -22.12
C ILE A 67 13.91 24.20 -20.72
N GLU A 68 14.75 25.23 -20.63
CA GLU A 68 14.87 26.05 -19.44
C GLU A 68 13.77 27.10 -19.50
N ALA A 69 12.80 27.02 -18.60
CA ALA A 69 11.73 27.99 -18.52
C ALA A 69 12.17 29.13 -17.61
N ALA A 70 12.49 30.30 -18.18
CA ALA A 70 12.77 31.52 -17.42
C ALA A 70 11.59 31.94 -16.51
N GLU A 71 10.40 31.48 -16.83
CA GLU A 71 9.15 31.77 -16.14
C GLU A 71 8.53 30.50 -15.52
N GLU A 72 9.34 29.61 -14.98
CA GLU A 72 8.87 28.34 -14.40
C GLU A 72 7.78 28.56 -13.33
N GLU A 73 7.94 29.58 -12.49
CA GLU A 73 6.94 29.93 -11.47
C GLU A 73 5.58 30.31 -12.07
N ALA A 74 5.57 30.97 -13.22
CA ALA A 74 4.33 31.32 -13.92
C ALA A 74 3.63 30.11 -14.54
N LEU A 75 4.35 29.00 -14.78
CA LEU A 75 3.81 27.77 -15.35
C LEU A 75 3.32 26.77 -14.26
N ARG A 76 3.80 26.88 -13.03
CA ARG A 76 3.39 26.00 -11.92
C ARG A 76 1.88 25.94 -11.69
N PRO A 77 1.11 27.04 -11.76
CA PRO A 77 -0.34 26.99 -11.59
C PRO A 77 -1.07 26.09 -12.58
N LEU A 78 -0.49 25.80 -13.76
CA LEU A 78 -1.07 24.86 -14.72
C LEU A 78 -1.11 23.43 -14.19
N PHE A 79 -0.20 23.09 -13.27
CA PHE A 79 -0.09 21.76 -12.63
C PHE A 79 -0.88 21.67 -11.32
N ASP A 80 -1.65 22.67 -10.98
CA ASP A 80 -2.46 22.68 -9.75
C ASP A 80 -3.46 21.53 -9.76
N ARG A 81 -3.49 20.77 -8.65
CA ARG A 81 -4.38 19.62 -8.44
C ARG A 81 -5.40 19.85 -7.33
N ARG A 82 -5.53 21.08 -6.81
CA ARG A 82 -6.45 21.41 -5.71
C ARG A 82 -7.87 20.98 -6.01
N GLU A 83 -8.41 21.29 -7.18
CA GLU A 83 -9.78 20.89 -7.56
C GLU A 83 -9.99 19.37 -7.51
N GLN A 84 -8.96 18.58 -7.85
CA GLN A 84 -9.03 17.11 -7.81
C GLN A 84 -9.02 16.60 -6.37
N TYR A 85 -8.19 17.19 -5.49
CA TYR A 85 -8.20 16.87 -4.07
C TYR A 85 -9.49 17.33 -3.38
N ASP A 86 -10.04 18.49 -3.76
CA ASP A 86 -11.31 18.98 -3.22
C ASP A 86 -12.48 18.03 -3.56
N ALA A 87 -12.53 17.53 -4.79
CA ALA A 87 -13.50 16.51 -5.18
C ALA A 87 -13.34 15.20 -4.38
N LEU A 88 -12.11 14.78 -4.15
CA LEU A 88 -11.80 13.60 -3.33
C LEU A 88 -12.19 13.81 -1.86
N LEU A 89 -11.95 14.99 -1.30
CA LEU A 89 -12.39 15.37 0.06
C LEU A 89 -13.92 15.34 0.19
N GLN A 90 -14.66 15.76 -0.84
CA GLN A 90 -16.13 15.65 -0.88
C GLN A 90 -16.57 14.17 -0.89
N ASP A 91 -15.92 13.31 -1.68
CA ASP A 91 -16.21 11.86 -1.70
C ASP A 91 -15.94 11.23 -0.32
N LEU A 92 -14.84 11.61 0.35
CA LEU A 92 -14.50 11.18 1.71
C LEU A 92 -15.54 11.66 2.73
N GLN A 93 -16.00 12.91 2.63
CA GLN A 93 -17.03 13.44 3.51
C GLN A 93 -18.38 12.71 3.31
N ALA A 94 -18.75 12.40 2.07
CA ALA A 94 -19.95 11.63 1.76
C ALA A 94 -19.85 10.21 2.34
N LEU A 95 -18.71 9.54 2.17
CA LEU A 95 -18.46 8.23 2.77
C LEU A 95 -18.57 8.26 4.28
N GLN A 96 -18.00 9.26 4.94
CA GLN A 96 -18.09 9.42 6.38
C GLN A 96 -19.54 9.59 6.87
N GLY A 97 -20.37 10.33 6.13
CA GLY A 97 -21.79 10.53 6.45
C GLY A 97 -22.64 9.26 6.35
N THR A 98 -22.19 8.26 5.58
CA THR A 98 -22.89 6.98 5.37
C THR A 98 -22.35 5.84 6.23
N LEU A 99 -21.40 6.11 7.12
CA LEU A 99 -20.80 5.07 7.95
C LEU A 99 -21.84 4.46 8.90
N SER A 100 -22.31 3.24 8.57
CA SER A 100 -23.21 2.43 9.37
C SER A 100 -22.72 0.99 9.43
N ASN A 101 -23.16 0.21 10.42
CA ASN A 101 -22.74 -1.19 10.54
C ASN A 101 -23.37 -2.11 9.49
N ASP A 102 -24.47 -1.70 8.88
CA ASP A 102 -25.26 -2.55 7.98
C ASP A 102 -24.73 -2.55 6.53
N GLU A 103 -23.86 -1.59 6.15
CA GLU A 103 -23.38 -1.42 4.76
C GLU A 103 -21.83 -1.46 4.63
N LEU A 104 -21.16 -2.13 5.55
CA LEU A 104 -19.70 -2.12 5.67
C LEU A 104 -18.97 -2.57 4.38
N ALA A 105 -19.51 -3.57 3.68
CA ALA A 105 -18.94 -4.05 2.41
C ALA A 105 -19.01 -2.99 1.29
N ALA A 106 -20.11 -2.22 1.24
CA ALA A 106 -20.26 -1.12 0.28
C ALA A 106 -19.30 0.03 0.59
N GLN A 107 -19.15 0.36 1.89
CA GLN A 107 -18.23 1.39 2.37
C GLN A 107 -16.77 1.06 2.07
N LEU A 108 -16.36 -0.20 2.26
CA LEU A 108 -15.02 -0.68 1.87
C LEU A 108 -14.78 -0.55 0.36
N LYS A 109 -15.76 -0.93 -0.45
CA LYS A 109 -15.64 -0.79 -1.90
C LYS A 109 -15.47 0.68 -2.30
N GLN A 110 -16.21 1.58 -1.65
CA GLN A 110 -16.10 3.02 -1.88
C GLN A 110 -14.76 3.57 -1.40
N LEU A 111 -14.29 3.19 -0.22
CA LEU A 111 -12.98 3.57 0.30
C LEU A 111 -11.86 3.14 -0.66
N ARG A 112 -11.86 1.88 -1.12
CA ARG A 112 -10.89 1.37 -2.11
C ARG A 112 -10.92 2.14 -3.43
N LYS A 113 -12.08 2.65 -3.84
CA LYS A 113 -12.18 3.54 -5.01
C LYS A 113 -11.49 4.87 -4.73
N ILE A 114 -11.78 5.52 -3.59
CA ILE A 114 -11.20 6.80 -3.20
C ILE A 114 -9.67 6.69 -3.06
N GLN A 115 -9.17 5.62 -2.46
CA GLN A 115 -7.74 5.33 -2.35
C GLN A 115 -7.05 5.27 -3.74
N ARG A 116 -7.67 4.60 -4.71
CA ARG A 116 -7.14 4.54 -6.09
C ARG A 116 -7.15 5.91 -6.77
N ASP A 117 -8.21 6.69 -6.54
CA ASP A 117 -8.33 8.03 -7.11
C ASP A 117 -7.29 8.97 -6.48
N TYR A 118 -7.07 8.90 -5.15
CA TYR A 118 -6.01 9.63 -4.45
C TYR A 118 -4.63 9.34 -5.06
N ARG A 119 -4.26 8.07 -5.21
CA ARG A 119 -2.96 7.68 -5.78
C ARG A 119 -2.78 8.15 -7.21
N ARG A 120 -3.86 8.15 -8.00
CA ARG A 120 -3.84 8.65 -9.37
C ARG A 120 -3.57 10.15 -9.42
N ILE A 121 -4.14 10.93 -8.49
CA ILE A 121 -3.87 12.36 -8.37
C ILE A 121 -2.43 12.57 -7.88
N GLU A 122 -2.03 11.86 -6.83
CA GLU A 122 -0.70 11.92 -6.23
C GLU A 122 0.42 11.64 -7.23
N ALA A 123 0.25 10.64 -8.11
CA ALA A 123 1.23 10.27 -9.14
C ALA A 123 1.48 11.37 -10.18
N ILE A 124 0.55 12.32 -10.33
CA ILE A 124 0.64 13.44 -11.28
C ILE A 124 0.69 14.81 -10.60
N ASP A 125 0.85 14.82 -9.28
CA ASP A 125 1.00 16.04 -8.48
C ASP A 125 2.49 16.34 -8.29
N PHE A 126 3.04 17.07 -9.24
CA PHE A 126 4.46 17.42 -9.27
C PHE A 126 4.83 18.55 -8.29
N PHE A 127 3.85 19.32 -7.84
CA PHE A 127 4.03 20.46 -6.93
C PHE A 127 3.07 20.35 -5.74
N PRO A 128 3.27 19.35 -4.86
CA PRO A 128 2.35 19.07 -3.76
C PRO A 128 2.19 20.27 -2.82
N GLY A 129 0.97 20.47 -2.33
CA GLY A 129 0.63 21.53 -1.40
C GLY A 129 -0.34 21.05 -0.32
N ALA A 130 -0.87 21.98 0.47
CA ALA A 130 -1.75 21.71 1.61
C ALA A 130 -2.96 20.84 1.27
N ALA A 131 -3.52 20.93 0.07
CA ALA A 131 -4.66 20.13 -0.36
C ALA A 131 -4.34 18.62 -0.39
N ARG A 132 -3.12 18.25 -0.82
CA ARG A 132 -2.65 16.86 -0.76
C ARG A 132 -2.54 16.36 0.66
N GLU A 133 -1.94 17.16 1.55
CA GLU A 133 -1.76 16.80 2.97
C GLU A 133 -3.11 16.61 3.66
N GLN A 134 -4.07 17.53 3.44
CA GLN A 134 -5.43 17.42 3.97
C GLN A 134 -6.16 16.18 3.45
N ALA A 135 -6.02 15.86 2.17
CA ALA A 135 -6.63 14.67 1.58
C ALA A 135 -6.03 13.38 2.15
N ALA A 136 -4.70 13.32 2.32
CA ALA A 136 -4.01 12.20 2.93
C ALA A 136 -4.44 11.97 4.39
N GLU A 137 -4.46 13.03 5.21
CA GLU A 137 -4.88 12.97 6.61
C GLU A 137 -6.35 12.52 6.75
N ARG A 138 -7.22 13.07 5.90
CA ARG A 138 -8.65 12.71 5.92
C ARG A 138 -8.88 11.28 5.50
N LEU A 139 -8.17 10.82 4.47
CA LEU A 139 -8.21 9.43 4.00
C LEU A 139 -7.78 8.48 5.12
N ALA A 140 -6.63 8.73 5.75
CA ALA A 140 -6.13 7.93 6.87
C ALA A 140 -7.12 7.87 8.04
N THR A 141 -7.76 9.00 8.38
CA THR A 141 -8.79 9.05 9.43
C THR A 141 -9.98 8.13 9.12
N ILE A 142 -10.49 8.15 7.88
CA ILE A 142 -11.63 7.34 7.48
C ILE A 142 -11.25 5.86 7.37
N GLU A 143 -10.05 5.55 6.87
CA GLU A 143 -9.50 4.20 6.88
C GLU A 143 -9.47 3.63 8.31
N GLN A 144 -8.95 4.38 9.25
CA GLN A 144 -8.91 3.97 10.65
C GLN A 144 -10.31 3.69 11.22
N VAL A 145 -11.30 4.57 10.95
CA VAL A 145 -12.68 4.38 11.42
C VAL A 145 -13.32 3.13 10.80
N ILE A 146 -13.11 2.88 9.51
CA ILE A 146 -13.65 1.71 8.84
C ILE A 146 -12.98 0.43 9.36
N ASN A 147 -11.65 0.43 9.52
CA ASN A 147 -10.91 -0.70 10.06
C ASN A 147 -11.32 -1.04 11.49
N GLN A 148 -11.51 -0.04 12.36
CA GLN A 148 -12.04 -0.24 13.71
C GLN A 148 -13.43 -0.91 13.72
N ARG A 149 -14.26 -0.64 12.71
CA ARG A 149 -15.59 -1.27 12.58
C ARG A 149 -15.55 -2.67 11.99
N LEU A 150 -14.61 -2.91 11.09
CA LEU A 150 -14.36 -4.26 10.53
C LEU A 150 -13.85 -5.21 11.58
N SER A 151 -13.00 -4.70 12.45
CA SER A 151 -12.37 -5.45 13.52
C SER A 151 -12.49 -4.67 14.82
N PRO A 152 -13.69 -4.60 15.42
CA PRO A 152 -13.94 -3.82 16.64
C PRO A 152 -13.07 -4.24 17.82
N ASN A 153 -12.33 -5.34 17.67
CA ASN A 153 -11.39 -5.86 18.64
C ASN A 153 -9.92 -5.79 18.17
N GLU A 154 -9.60 -5.11 17.05
CA GLU A 154 -8.18 -4.88 16.69
C GLU A 154 -7.53 -3.94 17.71
N PRO A 155 -6.23 -4.15 18.04
CA PRO A 155 -5.55 -3.36 19.05
C PRO A 155 -5.43 -1.90 18.64
N GLN A 156 -5.65 -1.01 19.61
CA GLN A 156 -5.40 0.41 19.42
C GLN A 156 -3.89 0.66 19.43
N SER A 157 -3.43 1.48 18.49
CA SER A 157 -2.02 1.84 18.41
C SER A 157 -1.59 2.66 19.64
N VAL A 158 -0.51 2.24 20.27
CA VAL A 158 0.10 2.93 21.40
C VAL A 158 1.34 3.67 20.94
N ALA A 159 1.54 4.91 21.42
CA ALA A 159 2.81 5.61 21.22
C ALA A 159 3.89 4.98 22.10
N GLY A 160 5.03 4.58 21.49
CA GLY A 160 6.12 3.98 22.26
C GLY A 160 7.38 3.80 21.42
N GLU A 161 8.53 3.80 22.12
CA GLU A 161 9.81 3.40 21.53
C GLU A 161 9.94 1.87 21.52
N LEU A 162 10.42 1.32 20.43
CA LEU A 162 10.64 -0.12 20.28
C LEU A 162 12.06 -0.48 20.76
N SER A 163 12.17 -1.01 21.96
CA SER A 163 13.43 -1.59 22.44
C SER A 163 13.65 -2.99 21.88
N LEU A 164 14.90 -3.30 21.54
CA LEU A 164 15.30 -4.64 21.09
C LEU A 164 15.15 -5.65 22.22
N LEU A 165 14.76 -6.87 21.86
CA LEU A 165 14.56 -7.99 22.78
C LEU A 165 15.44 -9.19 22.41
N ASP A 166 15.89 -9.91 23.44
CA ASP A 166 16.61 -11.18 23.25
C ASP A 166 15.62 -12.33 23.03
N ARG A 167 15.71 -13.00 21.89
CA ARG A 167 14.88 -14.18 21.56
C ARG A 167 15.02 -15.31 22.58
N GLY A 168 16.21 -15.47 23.17
CA GLY A 168 16.45 -16.51 24.19
C GLY A 168 15.51 -16.44 25.39
N ALA A 169 15.03 -15.23 25.73
CA ALA A 169 14.08 -15.04 26.83
C ALA A 169 12.66 -15.51 26.52
N PHE A 170 12.35 -15.79 25.24
CA PHE A 170 11.01 -16.15 24.77
C PHE A 170 10.87 -17.62 24.36
N ARG A 171 11.90 -18.45 24.53
CA ARG A 171 11.88 -19.84 24.11
C ARG A 171 10.92 -20.69 24.95
N GLY A 172 10.11 -21.54 24.27
CA GLY A 172 9.17 -22.47 24.88
C GLY A 172 7.98 -21.79 25.59
N ARG A 173 7.68 -20.55 25.25
CA ARG A 173 6.62 -19.78 25.89
C ARG A 173 5.23 -20.17 25.42
N LEU A 174 4.25 -19.90 26.27
CA LEU A 174 2.84 -19.87 25.88
C LEU A 174 2.54 -18.48 25.35
N TRP A 175 2.18 -18.40 24.06
CA TRP A 175 1.77 -17.18 23.39
C TRP A 175 0.26 -17.10 23.31
N ALA A 176 -0.34 -15.96 23.56
CA ALA A 176 -1.78 -15.82 23.62
C ALA A 176 -2.27 -14.70 22.71
N THR A 177 -3.31 -14.96 21.94
CA THR A 177 -4.02 -13.96 21.15
C THR A 177 -5.49 -14.36 20.99
N ARG A 178 -6.30 -13.49 20.38
CA ARG A 178 -7.73 -13.74 20.22
C ARG A 178 -8.00 -14.88 19.23
N ARG A 179 -9.02 -15.69 19.52
CA ARG A 179 -9.50 -16.75 18.64
C ARG A 179 -9.97 -16.19 17.28
N ARG A 180 -10.13 -17.07 16.31
CA ARG A 180 -10.47 -16.76 14.92
C ARG A 180 -9.51 -15.73 14.33
N PRO A 181 -8.18 -16.03 14.34
CA PRO A 181 -7.16 -15.10 13.91
C PRO A 181 -7.36 -14.66 12.44
N TRP A 182 -6.98 -13.43 12.16
CA TRP A 182 -6.95 -12.87 10.82
C TRP A 182 -5.50 -12.55 10.43
N VAL A 183 -5.27 -11.81 9.37
CA VAL A 183 -3.97 -11.64 8.71
C VAL A 183 -2.82 -11.34 9.66
N ASP A 184 -2.88 -10.24 10.44
CA ASP A 184 -1.76 -9.85 11.31
C ASP A 184 -1.51 -10.86 12.42
N ARG A 185 -2.56 -11.41 13.05
CA ARG A 185 -2.44 -12.47 14.05
C ARG A 185 -1.84 -13.75 13.50
N LEU A 186 -2.27 -14.19 12.31
CA LEU A 186 -1.73 -15.38 11.66
C LEU A 186 -0.27 -15.18 11.25
N ALA A 187 0.05 -14.02 10.68
CA ALA A 187 1.42 -13.67 10.29
C ALA A 187 2.33 -13.52 11.51
N SER A 188 1.85 -12.88 12.58
CA SER A 188 2.56 -12.74 13.84
C SER A 188 2.82 -14.10 14.50
N ALA A 189 1.81 -14.99 14.55
CA ALA A 189 1.97 -16.35 15.07
C ALA A 189 2.95 -17.18 14.23
N TRP A 190 2.90 -17.08 12.90
CA TRP A 190 3.88 -17.69 12.00
C TRP A 190 5.29 -17.17 12.26
N LEU A 191 5.47 -15.84 12.37
CA LEU A 191 6.75 -15.20 12.63
C LEU A 191 7.34 -15.68 13.97
N ILE A 192 6.51 -15.73 15.03
CA ILE A 192 6.88 -16.20 16.34
C ILE A 192 7.41 -17.63 16.24
N ARG A 193 6.62 -18.58 15.70
CA ARG A 193 6.99 -19.99 15.58
C ARG A 193 8.23 -20.23 14.74
N ARG A 194 8.43 -19.44 13.70
CA ARG A 194 9.52 -19.66 12.75
C ARG A 194 10.84 -19.00 13.13
N PHE A 195 10.80 -17.83 13.76
CA PHE A 195 11.98 -16.99 13.94
C PHE A 195 12.27 -16.58 15.38
N ILE A 196 11.31 -16.67 16.28
CA ILE A 196 11.45 -16.19 17.67
C ILE A 196 11.47 -17.35 18.64
N ASP A 197 10.49 -18.26 18.55
CA ASP A 197 10.27 -19.37 19.49
C ASP A 197 9.77 -20.61 18.72
N ASP A 198 10.69 -21.50 18.36
CA ASP A 198 10.41 -22.74 17.63
C ASP A 198 9.60 -23.78 18.44
N GLU A 199 9.54 -23.61 19.77
CA GLU A 199 8.73 -24.41 20.72
C GLU A 199 7.43 -23.67 21.12
N ALA A 200 7.06 -22.56 20.41
CA ALA A 200 5.89 -21.75 20.74
C ALA A 200 4.59 -22.56 20.78
N ARG A 201 3.84 -22.42 21.86
CA ARG A 201 2.48 -22.92 22.00
C ARG A 201 1.52 -21.75 21.98
N PHE A 202 0.40 -21.88 21.27
CA PHE A 202 -0.58 -20.82 21.15
C PHE A 202 -1.83 -21.08 21.98
N LEU A 203 -2.36 -20.03 22.59
CA LEU A 203 -3.63 -20.02 23.31
C LEU A 203 -4.57 -19.03 22.63
N TRP A 204 -5.69 -19.51 22.15
CA TRP A 204 -6.71 -18.74 21.45
C TRP A 204 -7.75 -18.23 22.44
N LEU A 205 -7.68 -16.95 22.79
CA LEU A 205 -8.51 -16.31 23.80
C LEU A 205 -9.92 -16.02 23.27
N ALA A 206 -10.93 -16.26 24.08
CA ALA A 206 -12.29 -15.80 23.80
C ALA A 206 -12.41 -14.29 23.98
N ALA A 207 -11.68 -13.71 24.96
CA ALA A 207 -11.59 -12.29 25.23
C ALA A 207 -10.18 -11.95 25.76
N PRO A 208 -9.61 -10.79 25.48
CA PRO A 208 -8.27 -10.37 25.90
C PRO A 208 -8.04 -10.48 27.42
N GLU A 209 -9.07 -10.15 28.20
CA GLU A 209 -9.04 -10.15 29.68
C GLU A 209 -8.80 -11.56 30.26
N THR A 210 -9.02 -12.60 29.47
CA THR A 210 -8.78 -13.99 29.88
C THR A 210 -7.33 -14.45 29.68
N CYS A 211 -6.44 -13.56 29.24
CA CYS A 211 -5.03 -13.87 29.01
C CYS A 211 -4.33 -14.21 30.34
N PRO A 212 -3.76 -15.43 30.48
CA PRO A 212 -3.03 -15.78 31.70
C PRO A 212 -1.78 -14.89 31.85
N ALA A 213 -1.44 -14.50 33.08
CA ALA A 213 -0.23 -13.73 33.37
C ALA A 213 1.09 -14.46 32.98
N THR A 214 1.04 -15.78 32.80
CA THR A 214 2.17 -16.61 32.35
C THR A 214 2.33 -16.67 30.85
N ALA A 215 1.32 -16.21 30.08
CA ALA A 215 1.35 -16.19 28.65
C ALA A 215 1.87 -14.85 28.12
N VAL A 216 2.53 -14.88 26.97
CA VAL A 216 2.97 -13.68 26.24
C VAL A 216 1.85 -13.27 25.28
N GLY A 217 1.15 -12.19 25.62
CA GLY A 217 0.08 -11.68 24.78
C GLY A 217 0.59 -11.01 23.51
N PHE A 218 -0.16 -11.16 22.40
CA PHE A 218 0.09 -10.41 21.17
C PHE A 218 -1.20 -10.09 20.41
N ASP A 219 -1.20 -8.98 19.71
CA ASP A 219 -2.28 -8.48 18.84
C ASP A 219 -3.64 -8.31 19.55
N PHE A 220 -3.61 -7.67 20.71
CA PHE A 220 -4.78 -7.16 21.44
C PHE A 220 -4.39 -6.03 22.39
N ASP A 221 -5.37 -5.21 22.80
CA ASP A 221 -5.16 -4.07 23.71
C ASP A 221 -4.56 -4.51 25.04
N GLY A 222 -3.46 -3.87 25.43
CA GLY A 222 -2.72 -4.18 26.66
C GLY A 222 -1.74 -5.35 26.53
N ALA A 223 -1.63 -6.00 25.36
CA ALA A 223 -0.62 -7.01 25.12
C ALA A 223 0.79 -6.40 25.05
N PRO A 224 1.84 -7.15 25.50
CA PRO A 224 3.24 -6.76 25.33
C PRO A 224 3.67 -6.50 23.88
N PHE A 225 3.03 -7.17 22.94
CA PHE A 225 3.21 -7.00 21.49
C PHE A 225 1.87 -6.65 20.88
N SER A 226 1.74 -5.39 20.47
CA SER A 226 0.54 -4.82 19.87
C SER A 226 0.96 -3.76 18.86
N HIS A 227 0.01 -3.10 18.22
CA HIS A 227 0.29 -1.99 17.29
C HIS A 227 1.02 -0.84 17.99
N VAL A 228 2.05 -0.28 17.34
CA VAL A 228 2.83 0.86 17.85
C VAL A 228 2.99 1.91 16.76
N GLY A 229 2.46 3.10 16.96
CA GLY A 229 2.44 4.16 15.96
C GLY A 229 1.71 3.69 14.69
N THR A 230 2.38 3.69 13.56
CA THR A 230 1.82 3.19 12.30
C THR A 230 2.07 1.70 12.07
N LEU A 231 2.77 1.01 12.97
CA LEU A 231 3.19 -0.38 12.77
C LEU A 231 2.14 -1.34 13.30
N VAL A 232 1.82 -2.36 12.49
CA VAL A 232 1.01 -3.51 12.91
C VAL A 232 1.83 -4.46 13.78
N THR A 233 1.20 -5.39 14.51
CA THR A 233 1.87 -6.28 15.46
C THR A 233 2.99 -7.09 14.81
N PHE A 234 2.79 -7.58 13.59
CA PHE A 234 3.83 -8.26 12.82
C PHE A 234 5.10 -7.40 12.66
N GLU A 235 4.96 -6.15 12.24
CA GLU A 235 6.09 -5.23 12.06
C GLU A 235 6.76 -4.87 13.37
N VAL A 236 5.98 -4.74 14.45
CA VAL A 236 6.52 -4.53 15.81
C VAL A 236 7.39 -5.72 16.23
N LEU A 237 6.94 -6.95 15.99
CA LEU A 237 7.73 -8.17 16.28
C LEU A 237 9.00 -8.23 15.43
N VAL A 238 8.92 -7.94 14.12
CA VAL A 238 10.10 -7.88 13.23
C VAL A 238 11.16 -6.94 13.79
N ARG A 239 10.77 -5.73 14.19
CA ARG A 239 11.70 -4.72 14.72
C ARG A 239 12.24 -5.08 16.11
N ARG A 240 11.36 -5.49 17.03
CA ARG A 240 11.78 -5.80 18.41
C ARG A 240 12.73 -7.00 18.51
N PHE A 241 12.67 -7.92 17.56
CA PHE A 241 13.55 -9.09 17.50
C PHE A 241 14.63 -9.01 16.43
N ALA A 242 14.85 -7.81 15.83
CA ALA A 242 15.86 -7.56 14.80
C ALA A 242 15.80 -8.59 13.66
N LEU A 243 14.60 -8.74 13.06
CA LEU A 243 14.34 -9.72 12.00
C LEU A 243 14.33 -9.11 10.59
N GLU A 244 14.66 -7.83 10.44
CA GLU A 244 14.61 -7.09 9.17
C GLU A 244 15.48 -7.75 8.07
N ALA A 245 16.58 -8.40 8.46
CA ALA A 245 17.42 -9.14 7.52
C ALA A 245 16.79 -10.46 7.05
N ALA A 246 15.87 -11.05 7.83
CA ALA A 246 15.22 -12.33 7.54
C ALA A 246 13.83 -12.15 6.90
N ILE A 247 13.20 -11.00 7.08
CA ILE A 247 11.85 -10.69 6.62
C ILE A 247 11.93 -9.58 5.56
N PRO A 248 11.66 -9.88 4.28
CA PRO A 248 11.65 -8.88 3.22
C PRO A 248 10.58 -7.80 3.45
N ASP A 249 10.91 -6.53 3.18
CA ASP A 249 9.98 -5.40 3.26
C ASP A 249 8.67 -5.62 2.50
N ALA A 250 8.73 -6.32 1.36
CA ALA A 250 7.55 -6.63 0.55
C ALA A 250 6.52 -7.47 1.33
N LEU A 251 6.98 -8.41 2.19
CA LEU A 251 6.10 -9.20 3.03
C LEU A 251 5.50 -8.35 4.16
N GLY A 252 6.29 -7.48 4.79
CA GLY A 252 5.80 -6.52 5.79
C GLY A 252 4.72 -5.61 5.22
N ARG A 253 4.96 -4.99 4.06
CA ARG A 253 3.96 -4.15 3.37
C ARG A 253 2.68 -4.90 2.99
N LEU A 254 2.79 -6.16 2.57
CA LEU A 254 1.62 -6.98 2.26
C LEU A 254 0.74 -7.20 3.50
N ILE A 255 1.35 -7.61 4.64
CA ILE A 255 0.64 -7.85 5.89
C ILE A 255 0.04 -6.55 6.41
N HIS A 256 0.81 -5.48 6.42
CA HIS A 256 0.35 -4.14 6.78
C HIS A 256 -0.88 -3.72 5.98
N PHE A 257 -0.80 -3.83 4.63
CA PHE A 257 -1.91 -3.47 3.77
C PHE A 257 -3.17 -4.30 4.02
N LEU A 258 -3.02 -5.60 4.26
CA LEU A 258 -4.15 -6.50 4.50
C LEU A 258 -4.80 -6.30 5.88
N ASP A 259 -4.06 -5.75 6.84
CA ASP A 259 -4.55 -5.50 8.20
C ASP A 259 -5.16 -4.08 8.33
N VAL A 260 -4.37 -3.05 8.06
CA VAL A 260 -4.78 -1.65 8.29
C VAL A 260 -4.97 -0.82 7.02
N GLY A 261 -4.72 -1.39 5.85
CA GLY A 261 -4.80 -0.67 4.58
C GLY A 261 -3.48 -0.02 4.19
N GLY A 262 -3.52 1.06 3.41
CA GLY A 262 -2.33 1.74 2.92
C GLY A 262 -1.97 1.39 1.47
N GLU A 263 -0.68 1.18 1.15
CA GLU A 263 -0.22 0.89 -0.21
C GLU A 263 -0.48 -0.57 -0.61
N PRO A 264 -1.33 -0.86 -1.63
CA PRO A 264 -1.61 -2.23 -2.05
C PRO A 264 -0.39 -2.86 -2.71
N THR A 265 -0.18 -4.13 -2.37
CA THR A 265 0.78 -4.98 -3.05
C THR A 265 0.10 -5.82 -4.13
N PRO A 266 0.81 -6.25 -5.19
CA PRO A 266 0.22 -7.05 -6.26
C PRO A 266 -0.42 -8.35 -5.77
N GLU A 267 0.10 -8.93 -4.70
CA GLU A 267 -0.35 -10.20 -4.12
C GLU A 267 -1.58 -10.07 -3.21
N ALA A 268 -1.89 -8.87 -2.73
CA ALA A 268 -2.84 -8.64 -1.64
C ALA A 268 -4.21 -9.28 -1.86
N ALA A 269 -4.82 -9.07 -3.04
CA ALA A 269 -6.15 -9.62 -3.32
C ALA A 269 -6.18 -11.15 -3.34
N GLY A 270 -5.10 -11.78 -3.84
CA GLY A 270 -4.98 -13.24 -3.87
C GLY A 270 -4.79 -13.82 -2.47
N VAL A 271 -3.92 -13.21 -1.66
CA VAL A 271 -3.65 -13.63 -0.29
C VAL A 271 -4.88 -13.44 0.59
N GLU A 272 -5.56 -12.30 0.50
CA GLU A 272 -6.83 -12.04 1.21
C GLU A 272 -7.87 -13.11 0.90
N SER A 273 -8.06 -13.44 -0.38
CA SER A 273 -9.04 -14.44 -0.81
C SER A 273 -8.72 -15.84 -0.28
N ILE A 274 -7.44 -16.22 -0.26
CA ILE A 274 -7.00 -17.53 0.27
C ILE A 274 -7.22 -17.58 1.78
N LEU A 275 -6.78 -16.57 2.53
CA LEU A 275 -6.94 -16.53 3.98
C LEU A 275 -8.42 -16.50 4.40
N ALA A 276 -9.27 -15.77 3.67
CA ALA A 276 -10.71 -15.76 3.90
C ALA A 276 -11.30 -17.16 3.69
N GLY A 277 -10.96 -17.84 2.58
CA GLY A 277 -11.39 -19.21 2.31
C GLY A 277 -10.93 -20.22 3.37
N LEU A 278 -9.67 -20.13 3.81
CA LEU A 278 -9.14 -20.98 4.89
C LEU A 278 -9.91 -20.75 6.19
N ARG A 279 -10.16 -19.50 6.56
CA ARG A 279 -10.87 -19.14 7.78
C ARG A 279 -12.33 -19.63 7.79
N GLU A 280 -12.99 -19.63 6.64
CA GLU A 280 -14.37 -20.16 6.52
C GLU A 280 -14.42 -21.68 6.59
N THR A 281 -13.42 -22.37 6.06
CA THR A 281 -13.42 -23.84 5.97
C THR A 281 -12.80 -24.50 7.21
N ILE A 282 -11.88 -23.83 7.89
CA ILE A 282 -11.16 -24.36 9.05
C ILE A 282 -11.67 -23.67 10.33
N THR A 283 -12.34 -24.41 11.19
CA THR A 283 -12.89 -23.90 12.45
C THR A 283 -11.92 -23.99 13.64
N ASP A 284 -10.95 -24.90 13.58
CA ASP A 284 -9.89 -25.06 14.57
C ASP A 284 -8.75 -24.07 14.29
N ASP A 285 -8.42 -23.23 15.27
CA ASP A 285 -7.45 -22.14 15.09
C ASP A 285 -6.00 -22.63 14.97
N ASP A 286 -5.65 -23.78 15.55
CA ASP A 286 -4.31 -24.40 15.37
C ASP A 286 -4.14 -24.95 13.95
N GLN A 287 -5.19 -25.57 13.39
CA GLN A 287 -5.18 -26.02 12.00
C GLN A 287 -5.19 -24.83 11.04
N LEU A 288 -5.93 -23.77 11.35
CA LEU A 288 -5.92 -22.53 10.56
C LEU A 288 -4.52 -21.92 10.54
N LEU A 289 -3.85 -21.84 11.70
CA LEU A 289 -2.46 -21.38 11.78
C LEU A 289 -1.52 -22.27 10.96
N ALA A 290 -1.66 -23.59 11.04
CA ALA A 290 -0.82 -24.50 10.26
C ALA A 290 -0.95 -24.31 8.76
N ALA A 291 -2.18 -24.09 8.25
CA ALA A 291 -2.43 -23.77 6.84
C ALA A 291 -1.86 -22.41 6.45
N ALA A 292 -2.04 -21.40 7.29
CA ALA A 292 -1.50 -20.06 7.08
C ALA A 292 0.03 -20.02 7.10
N CYS A 293 0.68 -20.84 7.94
CA CYS A 293 2.14 -20.98 7.96
C CYS A 293 2.67 -21.42 6.59
N SER A 294 2.03 -22.37 5.92
CA SER A 294 2.45 -22.80 4.57
C SER A 294 2.31 -21.70 3.53
N LEU A 295 1.28 -20.87 3.65
CA LEU A 295 1.09 -19.70 2.77
C LEU A 295 2.20 -18.66 2.99
N PHE A 296 2.49 -18.29 4.24
CA PHE A 296 3.53 -17.30 4.55
C PHE A 296 4.94 -17.80 4.22
N ASP A 297 5.23 -19.10 4.38
CA ASP A 297 6.49 -19.71 3.91
C ASP A 297 6.63 -19.59 2.39
N GLY A 298 5.57 -19.82 1.63
CA GLY A 298 5.54 -19.64 0.19
C GLY A 298 5.74 -18.19 -0.23
N LEU A 299 5.10 -17.26 0.46
CA LEU A 299 5.27 -15.81 0.21
C LEU A 299 6.69 -15.34 0.52
N LEU A 300 7.25 -15.75 1.65
CA LEU A 300 8.64 -15.47 2.01
C LEU A 300 9.59 -15.95 0.92
N LYS A 301 9.46 -17.20 0.48
CA LYS A 301 10.30 -17.77 -0.58
C LYS A 301 10.15 -17.04 -1.91
N SER A 302 8.93 -16.64 -2.26
CA SER A 302 8.68 -15.84 -3.48
C SER A 302 9.37 -14.47 -3.43
N CYS A 303 9.37 -13.80 -2.27
CA CYS A 303 10.06 -12.54 -2.08
C CYS A 303 11.58 -12.69 -2.20
N GLU A 304 12.17 -13.73 -1.59
CA GLU A 304 13.61 -14.03 -1.69
C GLU A 304 14.05 -14.25 -3.14
N MET A 305 13.27 -15.03 -3.92
CA MET A 305 13.59 -15.30 -5.34
C MET A 305 13.56 -14.04 -6.20
N ARG A 306 12.67 -13.10 -5.92
CA ARG A 306 12.59 -11.82 -6.64
C ARG A 306 13.79 -10.92 -6.33
N SER A 307 14.20 -10.85 -5.08
CA SER A 307 15.37 -10.07 -4.66
C SER A 307 16.67 -10.60 -5.30
N GLY A 308 16.86 -11.91 -5.37
CA GLY A 308 18.02 -12.54 -6.01
C GLY A 308 18.12 -12.29 -7.53
N ASN A 309 16.97 -12.22 -8.23
CA ASN A 309 16.94 -11.93 -9.68
C ASN A 309 17.30 -10.47 -10.01
N HIS A 310 16.99 -9.52 -9.13
CA HIS A 310 17.38 -8.12 -9.31
C HIS A 310 18.90 -7.90 -9.17
N GLU A 311 19.57 -8.62 -8.27
CA GLU A 311 21.03 -8.54 -8.10
C GLU A 311 21.79 -9.15 -9.28
N GLN A 312 21.28 -10.21 -9.91
CA GLN A 312 21.91 -10.85 -11.07
C GLN A 312 21.77 -10.00 -12.34
N ASN A 313 20.63 -9.37 -12.58
CA ASN A 313 20.43 -8.48 -13.72
C ASN A 313 21.21 -7.17 -13.62
N GLY A 314 21.47 -6.66 -12.40
CA GLY A 314 22.29 -5.48 -12.17
C GLY A 314 23.79 -5.72 -12.47
N ARG A 315 24.29 -6.95 -12.32
CA ARG A 315 25.68 -7.31 -12.62
C ARG A 315 25.96 -7.55 -14.11
N SER A 316 24.94 -8.04 -14.85
CA SER A 316 25.06 -8.27 -16.29
C SER A 316 24.98 -7.00 -17.14
N SER A 317 24.56 -5.87 -16.57
CA SER A 317 24.49 -4.57 -17.28
C SER A 317 25.71 -3.69 -17.05
N ALA A 318 26.71 -4.17 -16.27
CA ALA A 318 27.93 -3.44 -15.92
C ALA A 318 29.20 -4.03 -16.57
N GLU A 319 29.06 -5.08 -17.38
CA GLU A 319 30.07 -5.61 -18.29
C GLU A 319 29.75 -5.20 -19.73
#